data_e073dbd70bc16cb7542c06d55ba1531d
#
_entry.id   e073dbd70bc16cb7542c06d55ba1531d
#
_cell.length_a   1.000
_cell.length_b   1.000
_cell.length_c   1.000
_cell.angle_alpha   90.00
_cell.angle_beta   90.00
_cell.angle_gamma   90.00
#
_symmetry.space_group_name_H-M   'P 1'
#
loop_
_entity.id
_entity.type
_entity.pdbx_description
1 polymer ?
#
loop_
_entity_poly.entity_id
_entity_poly.type
_entity_poly.pdbx_seq_one_letter_code
_entity_poly.pdbx_strand_id
1 'polypeptide(L)'
;RDLRMSRGLGDVYKRQEIGFGSTEFIVMRAKTGISDPQFVYYTAINPVFRNVAIKSMVGSSGRQRVQQSVLEELELSVPDLDEQRRIGDFLARIDEKIALNDRINDNLQQQAQAIYSSMFIDNPDPAWSHGHLSDLITVKYGKDHKKLADGIYPVYGSGGIMRYVERPLYNKESVLIPRKGTLNNVMYVNQPFWSVDTMFYTEMKLPNVAKFVYHFVKAKDLASMNAGSAVPSMTTDILNAMEVVIPSASALEEFESLVAPMYEAMEANDVQSKALSQMRDTLLPKLMSGEIDVSNIQL
;
A
#
# COMPACT_ATOMS: atom_id res chain seq x y z
N ARG A 1 -9.16 -11.64 -10.75
CA ARG A 1 -8.19 -11.88 -9.65
C ARG A 1 -6.90 -11.19 -10.03
N ASP A 2 -6.49 -10.26 -9.22
CA ASP A 2 -5.36 -9.38 -9.49
C ASP A 2 -4.05 -10.20 -9.44
N LEU A 3 -3.28 -10.19 -10.52
CA LEU A 3 -1.94 -10.80 -10.57
C LEU A 3 -0.95 -10.16 -9.57
N ARG A 4 -1.35 -9.07 -8.89
CA ARG A 4 -0.60 -8.52 -7.74
C ARG A 4 -0.45 -9.52 -6.59
N MET A 5 -1.33 -10.51 -6.46
CA MET A 5 -1.16 -11.61 -5.50
C MET A 5 0.02 -12.55 -5.85
N SER A 6 0.49 -12.55 -7.10
CA SER A 6 1.68 -13.32 -7.49
C SER A 6 3.00 -12.66 -7.04
N ARG A 7 3.01 -11.33 -6.78
CA ARG A 7 4.21 -10.63 -6.27
C ARG A 7 4.58 -11.09 -4.84
N GLY A 8 3.59 -11.25 -3.97
CA GLY A 8 3.82 -11.80 -2.63
C GLY A 8 4.31 -13.25 -2.65
N LEU A 9 3.81 -14.06 -3.57
CA LEU A 9 4.25 -15.44 -3.76
C LEU A 9 5.66 -15.51 -4.38
N GLY A 10 6.01 -14.62 -5.32
CA GLY A 10 7.35 -14.55 -5.89
C GLY A 10 8.43 -14.28 -4.84
N ASP A 11 8.16 -13.39 -3.89
CA ASP A 11 9.07 -13.10 -2.76
C ASP A 11 9.14 -14.25 -1.75
N VAL A 12 8.05 -14.95 -1.51
CA VAL A 12 8.03 -16.15 -0.66
C VAL A 12 8.88 -17.27 -1.28
N TYR A 13 8.81 -17.46 -2.59
CA TYR A 13 9.60 -18.48 -3.29
C TYR A 13 11.09 -18.19 -3.37
N LYS A 14 11.52 -16.93 -3.33
CA LYS A 14 12.95 -16.58 -3.21
C LYS A 14 13.56 -16.99 -1.88
N ARG A 15 12.74 -17.26 -0.84
CA ARG A 15 13.18 -17.59 0.52
C ARG A 15 12.93 -19.06 0.91
N GLN A 16 12.23 -19.83 0.07
CA GLN A 16 11.86 -21.22 0.36
C GLN A 16 12.33 -22.13 -0.78
N GLU A 17 12.95 -23.26 -0.43
CA GLU A 17 13.33 -24.29 -1.41
C GLU A 17 12.12 -25.00 -2.03
N ILE A 18 11.00 -25.07 -1.30
CA ILE A 18 9.76 -25.73 -1.73
C ILE A 18 8.58 -24.79 -1.43
N GLY A 19 7.76 -24.53 -2.45
CA GLY A 19 6.51 -23.77 -2.34
C GLY A 19 5.29 -24.58 -2.77
N PHE A 20 4.15 -24.31 -2.14
CA PHE A 20 2.86 -24.89 -2.53
C PHE A 20 2.01 -23.84 -3.22
N GLY A 21 1.35 -24.21 -4.31
CA GLY A 21 0.45 -23.35 -5.08
C GLY A 21 -0.88 -24.03 -5.37
N SER A 22 -1.86 -23.24 -5.81
CA SER A 22 -3.13 -23.78 -6.32
C SER A 22 -2.88 -24.58 -7.59
N THR A 23 -3.67 -25.63 -7.84
CA THR A 23 -3.70 -26.37 -9.11
C THR A 23 -4.10 -25.52 -10.32
N GLU A 24 -4.60 -24.31 -10.07
CA GLU A 24 -4.95 -23.33 -11.09
C GLU A 24 -3.75 -22.46 -11.55
N PHE A 25 -2.59 -22.61 -10.90
CA PHE A 25 -1.40 -21.85 -11.26
C PHE A 25 -0.65 -22.50 -12.42
N ILE A 26 -0.30 -21.68 -13.42
CA ILE A 26 0.67 -22.05 -14.43
C ILE A 26 2.06 -21.71 -13.88
N VAL A 27 2.94 -22.69 -13.80
CA VAL A 27 4.30 -22.54 -13.28
C VAL A 27 5.27 -22.39 -14.44
N MET A 28 5.93 -21.22 -14.51
CA MET A 28 7.00 -20.97 -15.48
C MET A 28 8.36 -21.18 -14.79
N ARG A 29 9.26 -21.94 -15.46
CA ARG A 29 10.62 -22.18 -14.96
C ARG A 29 11.65 -21.86 -16.04
N ALA A 30 12.76 -21.27 -15.60
CA ALA A 30 13.91 -21.06 -16.47
C ALA A 30 14.51 -22.42 -16.90
N LYS A 31 14.95 -22.50 -18.16
CA LYS A 31 15.69 -23.64 -18.70
C LYS A 31 17.19 -23.36 -18.61
N THR A 32 17.92 -24.25 -17.96
CA THR A 32 19.37 -24.10 -17.79
C THR A 32 20.09 -23.90 -19.13
N GLY A 33 20.93 -22.87 -19.21
CA GLY A 33 21.69 -22.52 -20.41
C GLY A 33 20.89 -21.83 -21.51
N ILE A 34 19.56 -21.61 -21.33
CA ILE A 34 18.67 -20.98 -22.33
C ILE A 34 18.03 -19.72 -21.79
N SER A 35 17.56 -19.75 -20.54
CA SER A 35 16.84 -18.62 -19.98
C SER A 35 17.28 -18.31 -18.53
N ASP A 36 17.24 -17.03 -18.19
CA ASP A 36 17.52 -16.53 -16.83
C ASP A 36 16.24 -16.51 -15.99
N PRO A 37 16.29 -16.90 -14.69
CA PRO A 37 15.11 -16.92 -13.83
C PRO A 37 14.44 -15.55 -13.63
N GLN A 38 15.20 -14.48 -13.48
CA GLN A 38 14.65 -13.14 -13.33
C GLN A 38 13.99 -12.68 -14.64
N PHE A 39 14.64 -12.95 -15.78
CA PHE A 39 14.08 -12.64 -17.10
C PHE A 39 12.74 -13.39 -17.32
N VAL A 40 12.65 -14.67 -16.94
CA VAL A 40 11.39 -15.43 -17.02
C VAL A 40 10.31 -14.81 -16.13
N TYR A 41 10.65 -14.36 -14.93
CA TYR A 41 9.73 -13.66 -14.06
C TYR A 41 9.20 -12.37 -14.72
N TYR A 42 10.09 -11.53 -15.27
CA TYR A 42 9.70 -10.30 -15.95
C TYR A 42 8.95 -10.55 -17.26
N THR A 43 9.22 -11.64 -17.94
CA THR A 43 8.40 -12.09 -19.09
C THR A 43 6.96 -12.34 -18.64
N ALA A 44 6.75 -13.05 -17.53
CA ALA A 44 5.41 -13.36 -17.03
C ALA A 44 4.59 -12.14 -16.63
N ILE A 45 5.22 -11.08 -16.16
CA ILE A 45 4.54 -9.83 -15.77
C ILE A 45 4.52 -8.77 -16.90
N ASN A 46 5.26 -9.00 -18.01
CA ASN A 46 5.24 -8.09 -19.16
C ASN A 46 3.81 -7.96 -19.71
N PRO A 47 3.32 -6.72 -19.92
CA PRO A 47 1.99 -6.48 -20.45
C PRO A 47 1.68 -7.22 -21.77
N VAL A 48 2.67 -7.41 -22.64
CA VAL A 48 2.50 -8.13 -23.92
C VAL A 48 2.14 -9.60 -23.65
N PHE A 49 2.93 -10.30 -22.86
CA PHE A 49 2.68 -11.69 -22.47
C PHE A 49 1.39 -11.82 -21.64
N ARG A 50 1.21 -10.95 -20.65
CA ARG A 50 0.04 -10.96 -19.78
C ARG A 50 -1.27 -10.73 -20.54
N ASN A 51 -1.30 -9.86 -21.54
CA ASN A 51 -2.48 -9.62 -22.36
C ASN A 51 -2.86 -10.85 -23.20
N VAL A 52 -1.90 -11.62 -23.71
CA VAL A 52 -2.17 -12.90 -24.36
C VAL A 52 -2.80 -13.89 -23.38
N ALA A 53 -2.22 -14.01 -22.18
CA ALA A 53 -2.76 -14.86 -21.12
C ALA A 53 -4.20 -14.49 -20.77
N ILE A 54 -4.50 -13.19 -20.55
CA ILE A 54 -5.84 -12.71 -20.23
C ILE A 54 -6.83 -12.98 -21.37
N LYS A 55 -6.44 -12.72 -22.62
CA LYS A 55 -7.29 -12.97 -23.79
C LYS A 55 -7.58 -14.46 -24.01
N SER A 56 -6.70 -15.34 -23.55
CA SER A 56 -6.90 -16.80 -23.64
C SER A 56 -7.84 -17.36 -22.58
N MET A 57 -8.28 -16.55 -21.63
CA MET A 57 -9.14 -17.01 -20.54
C MET A 57 -10.47 -17.52 -21.04
N VAL A 58 -10.83 -18.73 -20.62
CA VAL A 58 -12.13 -19.38 -20.89
C VAL A 58 -12.80 -19.76 -19.59
N GLY A 59 -14.14 -19.85 -19.62
CA GLY A 59 -14.99 -20.23 -18.47
C GLY A 59 -16.06 -19.19 -18.15
N SER A 60 -16.96 -19.54 -17.23
CA SER A 60 -18.01 -18.66 -16.76
C SER A 60 -17.44 -17.55 -15.85
N SER A 61 -18.16 -16.43 -15.73
CA SER A 61 -17.78 -15.31 -14.86
C SER A 61 -17.38 -15.79 -13.46
N GLY A 62 -16.21 -15.38 -12.99
CA GLY A 62 -15.64 -15.76 -11.68
C GLY A 62 -14.87 -17.10 -11.66
N ARG A 63 -14.88 -17.89 -12.76
CA ARG A 63 -14.15 -19.16 -12.90
C ARG A 63 -13.33 -19.24 -14.18
N GLN A 64 -12.90 -18.10 -14.70
CA GLN A 64 -12.09 -18.04 -15.90
C GLN A 64 -10.66 -18.52 -15.63
N ARG A 65 -10.11 -19.31 -16.55
CA ARG A 65 -8.77 -19.88 -16.49
C ARG A 65 -7.99 -19.54 -17.76
N VAL A 66 -6.72 -19.18 -17.58
CA VAL A 66 -5.78 -19.02 -18.68
C VAL A 66 -5.56 -20.37 -19.35
N GLN A 67 -5.57 -20.41 -20.69
CA GLN A 67 -5.26 -21.61 -21.45
C GLN A 67 -3.75 -21.79 -21.53
N GLN A 68 -3.23 -22.83 -20.88
CA GLN A 68 -1.79 -23.12 -20.85
C GLN A 68 -1.22 -23.36 -22.26
N SER A 69 -1.94 -24.09 -23.13
CA SER A 69 -1.53 -24.35 -24.51
C SER A 69 -1.25 -23.08 -25.32
N VAL A 70 -2.08 -22.02 -25.11
CA VAL A 70 -1.88 -20.74 -25.79
C VAL A 70 -0.57 -20.06 -25.37
N LEU A 71 -0.14 -20.25 -24.13
CA LEU A 71 1.14 -19.71 -23.64
C LEU A 71 2.33 -20.57 -24.08
N GLU A 72 2.16 -21.88 -24.21
CA GLU A 72 3.18 -22.80 -24.69
C GLU A 72 3.49 -22.63 -26.18
N GLU A 73 2.47 -22.25 -26.96
CA GLU A 73 2.58 -21.99 -28.40
C GLU A 73 2.99 -20.55 -28.73
N LEU A 74 3.06 -19.66 -27.72
CA LEU A 74 3.41 -18.26 -27.93
C LEU A 74 4.88 -18.11 -28.29
N GLU A 75 5.14 -17.68 -29.51
CA GLU A 75 6.50 -17.35 -29.95
C GLU A 75 6.93 -15.99 -29.37
N LEU A 76 8.07 -15.99 -28.71
CA LEU A 76 8.69 -14.79 -28.13
C LEU A 76 10.09 -14.62 -28.72
N SER A 77 10.38 -13.43 -29.26
CA SER A 77 11.75 -13.04 -29.53
C SER A 77 12.44 -12.70 -28.21
N VAL A 78 13.47 -13.45 -27.86
CA VAL A 78 14.22 -13.26 -26.61
C VAL A 78 15.70 -13.00 -26.92
N PRO A 79 16.39 -12.15 -26.17
CA PRO A 79 17.83 -11.91 -26.32
C PRO A 79 18.65 -13.12 -25.87
N ASP A 80 19.95 -13.07 -26.07
CA ASP A 80 20.86 -14.08 -25.54
C ASP A 80 20.86 -14.13 -24.00
N LEU A 81 21.44 -15.18 -23.44
CA LEU A 81 21.38 -15.44 -22.00
C LEU A 81 22.07 -14.33 -21.17
N ASP A 82 23.13 -13.71 -21.68
CA ASP A 82 23.84 -12.65 -20.95
C ASP A 82 23.04 -11.35 -20.95
N GLU A 83 22.36 -11.03 -22.05
CA GLU A 83 21.43 -9.91 -22.09
C GLU A 83 20.20 -10.15 -21.23
N GLN A 84 19.66 -11.38 -21.20
CA GLN A 84 18.57 -11.75 -20.30
C GLN A 84 18.95 -11.50 -18.82
N ARG A 85 20.17 -11.86 -18.41
CA ARG A 85 20.69 -11.61 -17.06
C ARG A 85 20.76 -10.11 -16.77
N ARG A 86 21.33 -9.32 -17.68
CA ARG A 86 21.43 -7.86 -17.51
C ARG A 86 20.08 -7.20 -17.33
N ILE A 87 19.11 -7.56 -18.18
CA ILE A 87 17.73 -7.06 -18.09
C ILE A 87 17.07 -7.50 -16.78
N GLY A 88 17.18 -8.78 -16.45
CA GLY A 88 16.63 -9.34 -15.20
C GLY A 88 17.19 -8.66 -13.97
N ASP A 89 18.50 -8.51 -13.88
CA ASP A 89 19.18 -7.86 -12.74
C ASP A 89 18.81 -6.37 -12.64
N PHE A 90 18.74 -5.65 -13.77
CA PHE A 90 18.33 -4.26 -13.77
C PHE A 90 16.93 -4.05 -13.19
N LEU A 91 15.96 -4.82 -13.69
CA LEU A 91 14.58 -4.73 -13.21
C LEU A 91 14.45 -5.21 -11.76
N ALA A 92 15.20 -6.24 -11.36
CA ALA A 92 15.22 -6.75 -10.01
C ALA A 92 15.73 -5.72 -8.99
N ARG A 93 16.76 -4.93 -9.32
CA ARG A 93 17.26 -3.84 -8.45
C ARG A 93 16.21 -2.76 -8.22
N ILE A 94 15.38 -2.46 -9.23
CA ILE A 94 14.26 -1.53 -9.05
C ILE A 94 13.24 -2.09 -8.05
N ASP A 95 12.84 -3.35 -8.21
CA ASP A 95 11.89 -4.01 -7.30
C ASP A 95 12.48 -4.18 -5.89
N GLU A 96 13.77 -4.47 -5.77
CA GLU A 96 14.48 -4.55 -4.49
C GLU A 96 14.52 -3.21 -3.77
N LYS A 97 14.73 -2.10 -4.50
CA LYS A 97 14.69 -0.76 -3.91
C LYS A 97 13.28 -0.39 -3.42
N ILE A 98 12.23 -0.74 -4.18
CA ILE A 98 10.84 -0.57 -3.75
C ILE A 98 10.58 -1.36 -2.46
N ALA A 99 10.94 -2.64 -2.44
CA ALA A 99 10.78 -3.49 -1.26
C ALA A 99 11.62 -3.04 -0.05
N LEU A 100 12.77 -2.40 -0.29
CA LEU A 100 13.57 -1.79 0.77
C LEU A 100 12.88 -0.56 1.37
N ASN A 101 12.33 0.32 0.52
CA ASN A 101 11.57 1.47 0.98
C ASN A 101 10.36 1.05 1.84
N ASP A 102 9.61 0.02 1.41
CA ASP A 102 8.49 -0.52 2.20
C ASP A 102 8.95 -1.00 3.58
N ARG A 103 10.07 -1.76 3.65
CA ARG A 103 10.63 -2.22 4.93
C ARG A 103 11.14 -1.07 5.81
N ILE A 104 11.71 -0.02 5.22
CA ILE A 104 12.11 1.18 5.95
C ILE A 104 10.87 1.87 6.51
N ASN A 105 9.81 2.02 5.74
CA ASN A 105 8.57 2.63 6.18
C ASN A 105 7.91 1.84 7.32
N ASP A 106 7.85 0.51 7.23
CA ASP A 106 7.37 -0.35 8.30
C ASP A 106 8.18 -0.15 9.60
N ASN A 107 9.49 -0.04 9.49
CA ASN A 107 10.38 0.17 10.64
C ASN A 107 10.17 1.56 11.25
N LEU A 108 10.10 2.62 10.44
CA LEU A 108 9.81 3.99 10.89
C LEU A 108 8.46 4.08 11.57
N GLN A 109 7.43 3.40 11.03
CA GLN A 109 6.11 3.32 11.63
C GLN A 109 6.15 2.65 13.01
N GLN A 110 6.91 1.56 13.17
CA GLN A 110 7.08 0.89 14.45
C GLN A 110 7.85 1.75 15.45
N GLN A 111 8.87 2.48 15.03
CA GLN A 111 9.60 3.42 15.88
C GLN A 111 8.69 4.56 16.36
N ALA A 112 7.91 5.17 15.47
CA ALA A 112 6.95 6.21 15.85
C ALA A 112 5.90 5.69 16.86
N GLN A 113 5.42 4.44 16.66
CA GLN A 113 4.52 3.80 17.61
C GLN A 113 5.19 3.54 18.97
N ALA A 114 6.46 3.15 18.99
CA ALA A 114 7.21 2.93 20.22
C ALA A 114 7.41 4.25 21.01
N ILE A 115 7.72 5.35 20.31
CA ILE A 115 7.83 6.69 20.91
C ILE A 115 6.48 7.09 21.51
N TYR A 116 5.37 6.92 20.76
CA TYR A 116 4.02 7.15 21.24
C TYR A 116 3.75 6.35 22.53
N SER A 117 4.02 5.05 22.52
CA SER A 117 3.79 4.19 23.69
C SER A 117 4.62 4.63 24.89
N SER A 118 5.89 4.93 24.69
CA SER A 118 6.79 5.39 25.75
C SER A 118 6.34 6.69 26.40
N MET A 119 5.89 7.68 25.58
CA MET A 119 5.52 9.00 26.08
C MET A 119 4.12 9.03 26.73
N PHE A 120 3.15 8.31 26.13
CA PHE A 120 1.73 8.50 26.48
C PHE A 120 1.07 7.30 27.15
N ILE A 121 1.69 6.12 27.10
CA ILE A 121 1.15 4.90 27.70
C ILE A 121 1.98 4.45 28.90
N ASP A 122 3.31 4.36 28.71
CA ASP A 122 4.21 3.83 29.74
C ASP A 122 4.57 4.90 30.79
N ASN A 123 4.68 6.17 30.35
CA ASN A 123 5.07 7.29 31.20
C ASN A 123 4.14 8.50 31.03
N PRO A 124 2.80 8.36 31.21
CA PRO A 124 1.91 9.50 31.14
C PRO A 124 2.17 10.46 32.29
N ASP A 125 2.16 11.77 32.02
CA ASP A 125 2.22 12.77 33.09
C ASP A 125 0.92 12.73 33.90
N PRO A 126 0.98 12.51 35.22
CA PRO A 126 -0.22 12.50 36.07
C PRO A 126 -1.04 13.80 36.07
N ALA A 127 -0.45 14.91 35.61
CA ALA A 127 -1.13 16.20 35.50
C ALA A 127 -2.00 16.30 34.22
N TRP A 128 -1.89 15.38 33.29
CA TRP A 128 -2.71 15.40 32.08
C TRP A 128 -4.17 15.07 32.41
N SER A 129 -5.09 15.77 31.74
CA SER A 129 -6.53 15.55 31.92
C SER A 129 -7.00 14.28 31.21
N HIS A 130 -8.03 13.66 31.76
CA HIS A 130 -8.78 12.60 31.10
C HIS A 130 -9.95 13.21 30.34
N GLY A 131 -10.18 12.71 29.14
CA GLY A 131 -11.25 13.17 28.24
C GLY A 131 -11.62 12.10 27.23
N HIS A 132 -12.22 12.53 26.15
CA HIS A 132 -12.69 11.65 25.10
C HIS A 132 -12.04 12.04 23.75
N LEU A 133 -12.03 11.11 22.82
CA LEU A 133 -11.49 11.37 21.47
C LEU A 133 -12.19 12.58 20.82
N SER A 134 -13.49 12.80 21.14
CA SER A 134 -14.24 13.98 20.70
C SER A 134 -13.65 15.32 21.17
N ASP A 135 -12.82 15.35 22.21
CA ASP A 135 -12.17 16.57 22.69
C ASP A 135 -10.99 16.96 21.77
N LEU A 136 -10.39 15.99 21.10
CA LEU A 136 -9.22 16.16 20.23
C LEU A 136 -9.58 16.34 18.76
N ILE A 137 -10.70 15.74 18.31
CA ILE A 137 -11.10 15.72 16.90
C ILE A 137 -12.59 15.96 16.69
N THR A 138 -12.94 16.30 15.45
CA THR A 138 -14.30 16.22 14.95
C THR A 138 -14.36 15.14 13.87
N VAL A 139 -15.15 14.09 14.10
CA VAL A 139 -15.35 13.00 13.13
C VAL A 139 -16.33 13.45 12.05
N LYS A 140 -15.94 13.31 10.77
CA LYS A 140 -16.73 13.66 9.60
C LYS A 140 -16.94 12.43 8.70
N TYR A 141 -18.08 12.38 8.02
CA TYR A 141 -18.37 11.36 7.03
C TYR A 141 -17.69 11.67 5.70
N GLY A 142 -17.09 10.67 5.09
CA GLY A 142 -16.71 10.73 3.70
C GLY A 142 -17.93 10.83 2.77
N LYS A 143 -17.71 11.05 1.49
CA LYS A 143 -18.75 11.31 0.49
C LYS A 143 -18.60 10.42 -0.74
N ASP A 144 -19.71 10.18 -1.44
CA ASP A 144 -19.67 9.49 -2.73
C ASP A 144 -18.78 10.25 -3.73
N HIS A 145 -17.94 9.49 -4.43
CA HIS A 145 -16.93 9.99 -5.37
C HIS A 145 -17.25 9.68 -6.84
N LYS A 146 -18.35 8.92 -7.12
CA LYS A 146 -18.61 8.35 -8.46
C LYS A 146 -18.84 9.39 -9.53
N LYS A 147 -19.36 10.57 -9.16
CA LYS A 147 -19.64 11.68 -10.07
C LYS A 147 -18.46 12.60 -10.33
N LEU A 148 -17.32 12.39 -9.64
CA LEU A 148 -16.12 13.22 -9.83
C LEU A 148 -15.35 12.73 -11.05
N ALA A 149 -14.81 13.67 -11.82
CA ALA A 149 -13.87 13.38 -12.90
C ALA A 149 -12.54 12.85 -12.34
N ASP A 150 -11.77 12.19 -13.19
CA ASP A 150 -10.41 11.78 -12.86
C ASP A 150 -9.51 13.00 -12.65
N GLY A 151 -8.52 12.88 -11.77
CA GLY A 151 -7.63 13.97 -11.43
C GLY A 151 -6.41 13.52 -10.62
N ILE A 152 -5.94 14.37 -9.71
CA ILE A 152 -4.68 14.16 -8.96
C ILE A 152 -4.89 13.86 -7.47
N TYR A 153 -6.09 14.09 -6.92
CA TYR A 153 -6.33 13.92 -5.50
C TYR A 153 -6.74 12.48 -5.17
N PRO A 154 -6.05 11.80 -4.24
CA PRO A 154 -6.35 10.41 -3.91
C PRO A 154 -7.72 10.26 -3.26
N VAL A 155 -8.45 9.21 -3.65
CA VAL A 155 -9.70 8.77 -3.04
C VAL A 155 -9.43 7.58 -2.16
N TYR A 156 -9.65 7.73 -0.86
CA TYR A 156 -9.43 6.68 0.13
C TYR A 156 -10.72 5.91 0.44
N GLY A 157 -10.61 4.59 0.37
CA GLY A 157 -11.56 3.63 0.93
C GLY A 157 -10.90 2.80 2.04
N SER A 158 -11.61 1.84 2.62
CA SER A 158 -11.10 1.00 3.73
C SER A 158 -9.90 0.11 3.35
N GLY A 159 -9.64 -0.08 2.06
CA GLY A 159 -8.46 -0.80 1.55
C GLY A 159 -7.29 0.10 1.12
N GLY A 160 -7.38 1.42 1.29
CA GLY A 160 -6.39 2.39 0.82
C GLY A 160 -6.89 3.21 -0.37
N ILE A 161 -5.94 3.69 -1.21
CA ILE A 161 -6.27 4.52 -2.38
C ILE A 161 -6.98 3.67 -3.45
N MET A 162 -8.16 4.13 -3.89
CA MET A 162 -9.00 3.47 -4.90
C MET A 162 -8.81 4.06 -6.30
N ARG A 163 -8.73 5.39 -6.40
CA ARG A 163 -8.55 6.17 -7.64
C ARG A 163 -8.09 7.59 -7.30
N TYR A 164 -7.97 8.42 -8.34
CA TYR A 164 -7.68 9.85 -8.18
C TYR A 164 -8.81 10.67 -8.80
N VAL A 165 -9.14 11.84 -8.19
CA VAL A 165 -10.24 12.73 -8.60
C VAL A 165 -9.79 14.17 -8.76
N GLU A 166 -10.62 14.98 -9.43
CA GLU A 166 -10.37 16.37 -9.83
C GLU A 166 -10.25 17.36 -8.67
N ARG A 167 -10.86 17.07 -7.50
CA ARG A 167 -10.88 17.97 -6.33
C ARG A 167 -10.87 17.20 -5.03
N PRO A 168 -10.29 17.75 -3.96
CA PRO A 168 -10.29 17.11 -2.66
C PRO A 168 -11.61 17.36 -1.91
N LEU A 169 -11.91 16.49 -0.94
CA LEU A 169 -12.93 16.70 0.08
C LEU A 169 -12.38 17.51 1.25
N TYR A 170 -11.12 17.25 1.60
CA TYR A 170 -10.42 17.89 2.70
C TYR A 170 -8.94 18.10 2.35
N ASN A 171 -8.30 19.14 2.89
CA ASN A 171 -6.96 19.57 2.48
C ASN A 171 -5.99 19.82 3.64
N LYS A 172 -6.28 19.28 4.82
CA LYS A 172 -5.40 19.34 5.99
C LYS A 172 -5.10 17.94 6.48
N GLU A 173 -4.20 17.82 7.46
CA GLU A 173 -3.93 16.57 8.15
C GLU A 173 -5.20 15.93 8.70
N SER A 174 -5.30 14.63 8.55
CA SER A 174 -6.47 13.87 8.97
C SER A 174 -6.10 12.43 9.29
N VAL A 175 -6.84 11.83 10.20
CA VAL A 175 -6.85 10.39 10.44
C VAL A 175 -8.10 9.82 9.78
N LEU A 176 -7.90 8.90 8.85
CA LEU A 176 -8.97 8.21 8.15
C LEU A 176 -9.30 6.92 8.89
N ILE A 177 -10.56 6.78 9.27
CA ILE A 177 -11.03 5.65 10.06
C ILE A 177 -12.10 4.91 9.25
N PRO A 178 -11.93 3.60 8.97
CA PRO A 178 -12.95 2.84 8.27
C PRO A 178 -14.27 2.79 9.06
N ARG A 179 -15.35 3.12 8.37
CA ARG A 179 -16.72 2.96 8.87
C ARG A 179 -17.27 1.57 8.59
N LYS A 180 -16.85 0.99 7.44
CA LYS A 180 -17.22 -0.35 6.98
C LYS A 180 -16.03 -1.03 6.32
N GLY A 181 -16.06 -2.35 6.25
CA GLY A 181 -14.99 -3.13 5.62
C GLY A 181 -13.87 -3.45 6.61
N THR A 182 -12.62 -3.16 6.24
CA THR A 182 -11.43 -3.47 7.06
C THR A 182 -11.26 -2.42 8.17
N LEU A 183 -12.00 -2.57 9.28
CA LEU A 183 -12.10 -1.55 10.33
C LEU A 183 -10.74 -1.15 10.94
N ASN A 184 -9.79 -2.08 11.07
CA ASN A 184 -8.47 -1.82 11.66
C ASN A 184 -7.49 -1.10 10.71
N ASN A 185 -7.90 -0.83 9.44
CA ASN A 185 -7.05 -0.10 8.51
C ASN A 185 -7.16 1.42 8.67
N VAL A 186 -6.72 1.91 9.83
CA VAL A 186 -6.62 3.34 10.13
C VAL A 186 -5.43 3.94 9.38
N MET A 187 -5.62 5.09 8.75
CA MET A 187 -4.59 5.75 7.92
C MET A 187 -4.39 7.20 8.37
N TYR A 188 -3.13 7.64 8.41
CA TYR A 188 -2.77 9.05 8.55
C TYR A 188 -2.57 9.66 7.15
N VAL A 189 -3.10 10.84 6.92
CA VAL A 189 -2.99 11.57 5.64
C VAL A 189 -2.71 13.04 5.91
N ASN A 190 -1.67 13.59 5.28
CA ASN A 190 -1.26 14.99 5.39
C ASN A 190 -1.32 15.77 4.05
N GLN A 191 -1.97 15.22 3.03
CA GLN A 191 -2.16 15.83 1.71
C GLN A 191 -3.65 16.04 1.42
N PRO A 192 -4.03 16.89 0.46
CA PRO A 192 -5.41 16.99 0.01
C PRO A 192 -5.94 15.66 -0.51
N PHE A 193 -7.13 15.24 -0.06
CA PHE A 193 -7.70 13.93 -0.38
C PHE A 193 -9.22 13.94 -0.49
N TRP A 194 -9.77 12.86 -1.02
CA TRP A 194 -11.17 12.49 -0.93
C TRP A 194 -11.33 11.22 -0.09
N SER A 195 -12.35 11.19 0.76
CA SER A 195 -12.73 10.03 1.56
C SER A 195 -14.10 9.55 1.13
N VAL A 196 -14.26 8.25 0.87
CA VAL A 196 -15.56 7.68 0.46
C VAL A 196 -16.53 7.54 1.63
N ASP A 197 -17.82 7.33 1.35
CA ASP A 197 -18.92 7.24 2.32
C ASP A 197 -18.78 6.07 3.31
N THR A 198 -17.95 5.07 3.01
CA THR A 198 -17.60 3.97 3.93
C THR A 198 -16.42 4.27 4.85
N MET A 199 -15.96 5.51 4.85
CA MET A 199 -14.88 6.00 5.71
C MET A 199 -15.33 7.21 6.52
N PHE A 200 -14.70 7.41 7.66
CA PHE A 200 -14.64 8.70 8.34
C PHE A 200 -13.30 9.38 8.03
N TYR A 201 -13.31 10.71 8.05
CA TYR A 201 -12.11 11.53 8.18
C TYR A 201 -12.25 12.43 9.41
N THR A 202 -11.14 12.96 9.91
CA THR A 202 -11.10 13.71 11.15
C THR A 202 -10.58 15.12 10.92
N GLU A 203 -11.20 16.10 11.57
CA GLU A 203 -10.71 17.47 11.68
C GLU A 203 -10.08 17.63 13.06
N MET A 204 -8.81 18.06 13.11
CA MET A 204 -8.08 18.24 14.35
C MET A 204 -8.52 19.49 15.09
N LYS A 205 -8.70 19.42 16.41
CA LYS A 205 -9.09 20.54 17.26
C LYS A 205 -7.90 21.23 17.92
N LEU A 206 -6.76 20.55 18.01
CA LEU A 206 -5.52 21.05 18.59
C LEU A 206 -4.39 20.99 17.58
N PRO A 207 -3.39 21.87 17.66
CA PRO A 207 -2.17 21.75 16.86
C PRO A 207 -1.39 20.50 17.29
N ASN A 208 -0.60 19.93 16.36
CA ASN A 208 0.29 18.79 16.57
C ASN A 208 -0.37 17.51 17.13
N VAL A 209 -1.71 17.40 17.04
CA VAL A 209 -2.46 16.27 17.62
C VAL A 209 -2.72 15.14 16.62
N ALA A 210 -2.54 15.36 15.33
CA ALA A 210 -2.94 14.41 14.28
C ALA A 210 -2.23 13.05 14.40
N LYS A 211 -0.91 13.05 14.56
CA LYS A 211 -0.11 11.83 14.70
C LYS A 211 -0.38 11.13 16.04
N PHE A 212 -0.58 11.90 17.13
CA PHE A 212 -1.04 11.34 18.41
C PHE A 212 -2.37 10.60 18.25
N VAL A 213 -3.37 11.23 17.63
CA VAL A 213 -4.69 10.62 17.36
C VAL A 213 -4.54 9.40 16.46
N TYR A 214 -3.69 9.47 15.45
CA TYR A 214 -3.43 8.32 14.57
C TYR A 214 -2.92 7.12 15.37
N HIS A 215 -1.88 7.29 16.18
CA HIS A 215 -1.31 6.21 16.99
C HIS A 215 -2.29 5.69 18.05
N PHE A 216 -3.06 6.60 18.67
CA PHE A 216 -4.10 6.23 19.62
C PHE A 216 -5.17 5.32 19.00
N VAL A 217 -5.72 5.73 17.86
CA VAL A 217 -6.79 4.97 17.19
C VAL A 217 -6.24 3.69 16.55
N LYS A 218 -5.04 3.75 15.98
CA LYS A 218 -4.35 2.60 15.35
C LYS A 218 -4.07 1.47 16.34
N ALA A 219 -3.82 1.81 17.61
CA ALA A 219 -3.58 0.82 18.68
C ALA A 219 -4.86 0.12 19.16
N LYS A 220 -6.05 0.58 18.75
CA LYS A 220 -7.33 -0.03 19.12
C LYS A 220 -7.71 -1.15 18.15
N ASP A 221 -8.28 -2.22 18.68
CA ASP A 221 -8.96 -3.23 17.85
C ASP A 221 -10.38 -2.77 17.51
N LEU A 222 -10.49 -1.93 16.47
CA LEU A 222 -11.77 -1.38 16.04
C LEU A 222 -12.74 -2.47 15.54
N ALA A 223 -12.22 -3.60 15.09
CA ALA A 223 -13.04 -4.72 14.65
C ALA A 223 -13.80 -5.35 15.81
N SER A 224 -13.22 -5.42 17.00
CA SER A 224 -13.90 -5.92 18.21
C SER A 224 -14.91 -4.92 18.80
N MET A 225 -14.75 -3.63 18.50
CA MET A 225 -15.62 -2.54 18.98
C MET A 225 -16.82 -2.28 18.06
N ASN A 226 -17.02 -3.11 17.03
CA ASN A 226 -18.04 -2.87 16.01
C ASN A 226 -19.46 -2.94 16.58
N ALA A 227 -20.37 -2.10 16.03
CA ALA A 227 -21.78 -2.04 16.39
C ALA A 227 -22.68 -2.92 15.47
N GLY A 228 -22.14 -3.54 14.42
CA GLY A 228 -22.88 -4.29 13.43
C GLY A 228 -22.91 -5.78 13.70
N SER A 229 -24.07 -6.42 13.58
CA SER A 229 -24.24 -7.87 13.78
C SER A 229 -23.86 -8.70 12.55
N ALA A 230 -24.11 -8.21 11.32
CA ALA A 230 -23.88 -8.93 10.06
C ALA A 230 -22.72 -8.34 9.23
N VAL A 231 -22.54 -7.01 9.29
CA VAL A 231 -21.43 -6.32 8.61
C VAL A 231 -20.72 -5.46 9.65
N PRO A 232 -19.42 -5.68 9.89
CA PRO A 232 -18.66 -4.86 10.83
C PRO A 232 -18.80 -3.39 10.48
N SER A 233 -19.22 -2.58 11.45
CA SER A 233 -19.41 -1.14 11.26
C SER A 233 -18.99 -0.35 12.48
N MET A 234 -18.32 0.79 12.25
CA MET A 234 -17.95 1.78 13.24
C MET A 234 -18.92 2.95 13.21
N THR A 235 -19.23 3.52 14.36
CA THR A 235 -20.11 4.70 14.48
C THR A 235 -19.34 5.89 15.05
N THR A 236 -19.87 7.08 14.83
CA THR A 236 -19.32 8.32 15.43
C THR A 236 -19.41 8.28 16.95
N ASP A 237 -20.47 7.67 17.52
CA ASP A 237 -20.65 7.62 18.98
C ASP A 237 -19.59 6.75 19.63
N ILE A 238 -19.26 5.60 19.05
CA ILE A 238 -18.17 4.74 19.54
C ILE A 238 -16.84 5.50 19.49
N LEU A 239 -16.52 6.16 18.37
CA LEU A 239 -15.29 6.93 18.26
C LEU A 239 -15.24 8.10 19.24
N ASN A 240 -16.31 8.89 19.30
CA ASN A 240 -16.39 10.05 20.15
C ASN A 240 -16.30 9.71 21.64
N ALA A 241 -16.80 8.55 22.06
CA ALA A 241 -16.78 8.08 23.44
C ALA A 241 -15.49 7.38 23.86
N MET A 242 -14.51 7.23 22.96
CA MET A 242 -13.23 6.62 23.35
C MET A 242 -12.51 7.48 24.38
N GLU A 243 -12.29 6.92 25.56
CA GLU A 243 -11.51 7.56 26.60
C GLU A 243 -10.05 7.72 26.19
N VAL A 244 -9.49 8.89 26.42
CA VAL A 244 -8.12 9.24 26.09
C VAL A 244 -7.54 10.19 27.15
N VAL A 245 -6.26 10.02 27.45
CA VAL A 245 -5.50 11.02 28.21
C VAL A 245 -5.16 12.15 27.25
N ILE A 246 -5.48 13.39 27.63
CA ILE A 246 -5.23 14.58 26.81
C ILE A 246 -3.88 15.18 27.22
N PRO A 247 -2.80 15.00 26.40
CA PRO A 247 -1.49 15.53 26.71
C PRO A 247 -1.46 17.06 26.70
N SER A 248 -0.47 17.63 27.37
CA SER A 248 -0.21 19.08 27.28
C SER A 248 0.23 19.46 25.85
N ALA A 249 0.05 20.73 25.50
CA ALA A 249 0.51 21.23 24.20
C ALA A 249 2.02 21.03 24.00
N SER A 250 2.83 21.17 25.05
CA SER A 250 4.27 20.92 25.00
C SER A 250 4.62 19.46 24.74
N ALA A 251 3.88 18.51 25.32
CA ALA A 251 4.10 17.08 25.05
C ALA A 251 3.69 16.69 23.63
N LEU A 252 2.62 17.28 23.08
CA LEU A 252 2.23 17.08 21.69
C LEU A 252 3.28 17.67 20.74
N GLU A 253 3.84 18.84 21.03
CA GLU A 253 4.91 19.48 20.26
C GLU A 253 6.20 18.65 20.28
N GLU A 254 6.59 18.15 21.47
CA GLU A 254 7.74 17.25 21.60
C GLU A 254 7.54 15.97 20.80
N PHE A 255 6.41 15.30 20.94
CA PHE A 255 6.10 14.11 20.15
C PHE A 255 6.14 14.39 18.65
N GLU A 256 5.50 15.48 18.21
CA GLU A 256 5.52 15.90 16.80
C GLU A 256 6.97 16.10 16.30
N SER A 257 7.81 16.77 17.08
CA SER A 257 9.21 17.03 16.71
C SER A 257 10.03 15.73 16.53
N LEU A 258 9.72 14.71 17.32
CA LEU A 258 10.40 13.41 17.26
C LEU A 258 9.93 12.56 16.06
N VAL A 259 8.63 12.60 15.75
CA VAL A 259 8.07 11.69 14.74
C VAL A 259 7.89 12.32 13.37
N ALA A 260 7.77 13.65 13.24
CA ALA A 260 7.58 14.31 11.96
C ALA A 260 8.65 13.94 10.93
N PRO A 261 9.97 13.91 11.25
CA PRO A 261 10.99 13.48 10.31
C PRO A 261 10.80 12.04 9.81
N MET A 262 10.23 11.15 10.64
CA MET A 262 9.94 9.77 10.24
C MET A 262 8.82 9.72 9.21
N TYR A 263 7.76 10.51 9.41
CA TYR A 263 6.64 10.62 8.45
C TYR A 263 7.07 11.26 7.13
N GLU A 264 7.92 12.29 7.17
CA GLU A 264 8.51 12.90 5.98
C GLU A 264 9.36 11.89 5.19
N ALA A 265 10.17 11.09 5.89
CA ALA A 265 10.96 10.04 5.27
C ALA A 265 10.08 8.93 4.64
N MET A 266 9.00 8.53 5.31
CA MET A 266 8.03 7.56 4.76
C MET A 266 7.37 8.10 3.50
N GLU A 267 6.93 9.37 3.49
CA GLU A 267 6.34 10.01 2.31
C GLU A 267 7.33 10.07 1.14
N ALA A 268 8.59 10.45 1.41
CA ALA A 268 9.64 10.48 0.39
C ALA A 268 9.90 9.09 -0.21
N ASN A 269 9.90 8.04 0.63
CA ASN A 269 10.05 6.65 0.19
C ASN A 269 8.85 6.21 -0.67
N ASP A 270 7.63 6.58 -0.33
CA ASP A 270 6.42 6.27 -1.10
C ASP A 270 6.43 6.96 -2.47
N VAL A 271 6.84 8.24 -2.53
CA VAL A 271 7.02 8.97 -3.78
C VAL A 271 8.10 8.31 -4.65
N GLN A 272 9.24 7.92 -4.06
CA GLN A 272 10.30 7.23 -4.77
C GLN A 272 9.83 5.87 -5.30
N SER A 273 9.14 5.07 -4.48
CA SER A 273 8.62 3.74 -4.85
C SER A 273 7.61 3.83 -5.98
N LYS A 274 6.76 4.86 -5.99
CA LYS A 274 5.82 5.13 -7.08
C LYS A 274 6.56 5.47 -8.38
N ALA A 275 7.57 6.34 -8.33
CA ALA A 275 8.37 6.70 -9.50
C ALA A 275 9.14 5.49 -10.05
N LEU A 276 9.75 4.68 -9.18
CA LEU A 276 10.44 3.45 -9.56
C LEU A 276 9.50 2.43 -10.21
N SER A 277 8.29 2.26 -9.67
CA SER A 277 7.28 1.37 -10.26
C SER A 277 6.86 1.84 -11.65
N GLN A 278 6.64 3.13 -11.85
CA GLN A 278 6.31 3.71 -13.16
C GLN A 278 7.46 3.54 -14.16
N MET A 279 8.70 3.78 -13.71
CA MET A 279 9.90 3.58 -14.53
C MET A 279 10.00 2.11 -14.97
N ARG A 280 9.91 1.16 -14.04
CA ARG A 280 9.95 -0.27 -14.34
C ARG A 280 8.86 -0.66 -15.34
N ASP A 281 7.62 -0.26 -15.10
CA ASP A 281 6.48 -0.62 -15.93
C ASP A 281 6.58 -0.02 -17.34
N THR A 282 7.24 1.14 -17.50
CA THR A 282 7.52 1.76 -18.79
C THR A 282 8.68 1.08 -19.53
N LEU A 283 9.74 0.73 -18.81
CA LEU A 283 10.94 0.14 -19.39
C LEU A 283 10.76 -1.34 -19.72
N LEU A 284 9.99 -2.06 -18.92
CA LEU A 284 9.80 -3.51 -19.06
C LEU A 284 9.48 -3.97 -20.48
N PRO A 285 8.43 -3.47 -21.19
CA PRO A 285 8.15 -3.93 -22.54
C PRO A 285 9.26 -3.58 -23.53
N LYS A 286 9.94 -2.46 -23.36
CA LYS A 286 11.01 -1.99 -24.26
C LYS A 286 12.30 -2.79 -24.12
N LEU A 287 12.66 -3.14 -22.88
CA LEU A 287 13.79 -4.02 -22.60
C LEU A 287 13.54 -5.44 -23.09
N MET A 288 12.33 -5.95 -22.86
CA MET A 288 11.95 -7.30 -23.27
C MET A 288 11.86 -7.46 -24.81
N SER A 289 11.59 -6.39 -25.55
CA SER A 289 11.56 -6.38 -27.02
C SER A 289 12.92 -6.07 -27.66
N GLY A 290 13.94 -5.69 -26.88
CA GLY A 290 15.23 -5.21 -27.39
C GLY A 290 15.20 -3.80 -27.98
N GLU A 291 14.12 -3.03 -27.77
CA GLU A 291 14.05 -1.60 -28.17
C GLU A 291 15.06 -0.74 -27.39
N ILE A 292 15.33 -1.12 -26.13
CA ILE A 292 16.34 -0.48 -25.28
C ILE A 292 17.40 -1.51 -24.92
N ASP A 293 18.66 -1.15 -25.13
CA ASP A 293 19.84 -1.93 -24.76
C ASP A 293 20.32 -1.50 -23.37
N VAL A 294 20.52 -2.46 -22.47
CA VAL A 294 21.02 -2.24 -21.10
C VAL A 294 22.54 -2.29 -20.98
N SER A 295 23.27 -2.64 -22.05
CA SER A 295 24.75 -2.80 -22.02
C SER A 295 25.50 -1.54 -21.60
N ASN A 296 24.90 -0.36 -21.75
CA ASN A 296 25.48 0.93 -21.40
C ASN A 296 24.92 1.52 -20.08
N ILE A 297 24.03 0.84 -19.39
CA ILE A 297 23.48 1.30 -18.11
C ILE A 297 24.45 0.85 -17.00
N GLN A 298 25.18 1.80 -16.42
CA GLN A 298 25.94 1.56 -15.18
C GLN A 298 24.97 1.42 -14.01
N LEU A 299 24.99 0.24 -13.40
CA LEU A 299 24.13 -0.14 -12.26
C LEU A 299 24.82 0.12 -10.94
#